data_a537b9ac6373001c586fce82c5f22d71
#
_entry.id   a537b9ac6373001c586fce82c5f22d71
#
_cell.length_a   1.000
_cell.length_b   1.000
_cell.length_c   1.000
_cell.angle_alpha   90.00
_cell.angle_beta   90.00
_cell.angle_gamma   90.00
#
_symmetry.space_group_name_H-M   'P 1'
#
loop_
_entity.id
_entity.type
_entity.pdbx_description
1 polymer ?
#
loop_
_entity_poly.entity_id
_entity_poly.type
_entity_poly.pdbx_seq_one_letter_code
_entity_poly.pdbx_strand_id
1 'polypeptide(L)'
;LCFLLSNDFSSDSAVLNPKKKPVLTQAEGLGGKMEMRLTTVKEVRIGPYRFRNVPTYIFEDIYNITAYPYLAGLVGNDLLRRFNVTLNYAKREIHLVPNSHYRSPFDYAYTGLGIYVVEGRLQVEDVIAGSPGEEAGFKTGDILVSVGNNISNNIQTYKNLLQVTGQRVKIIVNRGDSLIVLTLKPASIL
;
A
#
# COMPACT_ATOMS: atom_id res chain seq x y z
N LEU A 1 2.27 -1.42 -3.73
CA LEU A 1 1.11 -1.91 -4.45
C LEU A 1 1.32 -3.36 -4.86
N CYS A 2 0.43 -4.29 -4.44
CA CYS A 2 0.43 -5.69 -4.88
C CYS A 2 -0.41 -5.88 -6.12
N PHE A 3 -1.68 -5.49 -6.03
CA PHE A 3 -2.64 -5.52 -7.13
C PHE A 3 -3.44 -4.24 -7.21
N LEU A 4 -3.79 -3.89 -8.44
CA LEU A 4 -4.80 -2.90 -8.77
C LEU A 4 -5.82 -3.59 -9.68
N LEU A 5 -7.06 -3.75 -9.23
CA LEU A 5 -8.13 -4.41 -9.98
C LEU A 5 -9.21 -3.42 -10.35
N SER A 6 -9.76 -3.56 -11.56
CA SER A 6 -10.93 -2.79 -11.96
C SER A 6 -12.16 -3.19 -11.12
N ASN A 7 -13.04 -2.23 -10.91
CA ASN A 7 -14.29 -2.46 -10.18
C ASN A 7 -15.15 -3.54 -10.85
N ASP A 8 -15.24 -3.51 -12.17
CA ASP A 8 -16.03 -4.47 -12.96
C ASP A 8 -15.57 -5.89 -12.72
N PHE A 9 -14.25 -6.14 -12.86
CA PHE A 9 -13.70 -7.47 -12.60
C PHE A 9 -13.90 -7.92 -11.15
N SER A 10 -13.72 -7.03 -10.19
CA SER A 10 -13.84 -7.36 -8.77
C SER A 10 -15.29 -7.61 -8.33
N SER A 11 -16.26 -6.99 -9.00
CA SER A 11 -17.69 -7.15 -8.70
C SER A 11 -18.26 -8.47 -9.25
N ASP A 12 -17.77 -8.90 -10.42
CA ASP A 12 -18.24 -10.12 -11.08
C ASP A 12 -17.60 -11.40 -10.52
N SER A 13 -16.53 -11.27 -9.75
CA SER A 13 -15.75 -12.41 -9.32
C SER A 13 -15.70 -12.54 -7.80
N ALA A 14 -15.89 -13.76 -7.27
CA ALA A 14 -15.73 -14.08 -5.85
C ALA A 14 -14.24 -14.09 -5.42
N VAL A 15 -13.40 -13.22 -6.01
CA VAL A 15 -11.95 -13.15 -5.73
C VAL A 15 -11.63 -12.45 -4.43
N LEU A 16 -12.49 -11.52 -4.02
CA LEU A 16 -12.29 -10.76 -2.80
C LEU A 16 -12.54 -11.62 -1.55
N ASN A 17 -11.88 -11.26 -0.46
CA ASN A 17 -12.14 -11.89 0.82
C ASN A 17 -13.42 -11.31 1.43
N PRO A 18 -14.54 -12.08 1.52
CA PRO A 18 -15.81 -11.55 1.99
C PRO A 18 -15.81 -11.16 3.48
N LYS A 19 -14.81 -11.63 4.23
CA LYS A 19 -14.64 -11.29 5.65
C LYS A 19 -13.97 -9.94 5.89
N LYS A 20 -13.42 -9.34 4.83
CA LYS A 20 -12.68 -8.08 4.90
C LYS A 20 -13.46 -6.98 4.20
N LYS A 21 -13.88 -5.98 4.99
CA LYS A 21 -14.56 -4.81 4.44
C LYS A 21 -13.53 -3.94 3.71
N PRO A 22 -13.84 -3.48 2.48
CA PRO A 22 -12.99 -2.53 1.80
C PRO A 22 -12.88 -1.21 2.58
N VAL A 23 -11.67 -0.66 2.61
CA VAL A 23 -11.36 0.63 3.24
C VAL A 23 -11.14 1.66 2.14
N LEU A 24 -11.78 2.83 2.26
CA LEU A 24 -11.57 3.93 1.32
C LEU A 24 -10.18 4.51 1.51
N THR A 25 -9.49 4.77 0.41
CA THR A 25 -8.18 5.39 0.34
C THR A 25 -8.06 6.20 -0.94
N GLN A 26 -7.01 7.01 -1.05
CA GLN A 26 -6.72 7.77 -2.25
C GLN A 26 -5.33 7.42 -2.76
N ALA A 27 -5.16 7.50 -4.07
CA ALA A 27 -3.85 7.53 -4.72
C ALA A 27 -3.72 8.83 -5.51
N GLU A 28 -2.50 9.34 -5.57
CA GLU A 28 -2.15 10.50 -6.38
C GLU A 28 -1.13 10.11 -7.44
N GLY A 29 -1.34 10.57 -8.64
CA GLY A 29 -0.45 10.36 -9.78
C GLY A 29 -0.41 11.60 -10.67
N LEU A 30 0.26 11.50 -11.82
CA LEU A 30 0.35 12.60 -12.79
C LEU A 30 -1.02 13.09 -13.28
N GLY A 31 -2.04 12.22 -13.25
CA GLY A 31 -3.42 12.54 -13.63
C GLY A 31 -4.28 13.12 -12.49
N GLY A 32 -3.71 13.35 -11.29
CA GLY A 32 -4.44 13.84 -10.13
C GLY A 32 -4.74 12.76 -9.08
N LYS A 33 -5.70 13.05 -8.20
CA LYS A 33 -6.15 12.16 -7.12
C LYS A 33 -7.23 11.22 -7.62
N MET A 34 -7.16 9.96 -7.21
CA MET A 34 -8.13 8.92 -7.53
C MET A 34 -8.56 8.20 -6.25
N GLU A 35 -9.85 8.09 -6.03
CA GLU A 35 -10.39 7.29 -4.95
C GLU A 35 -10.28 5.80 -5.28
N MET A 36 -9.88 5.02 -4.28
CA MET A 36 -9.75 3.58 -4.39
C MET A 36 -10.29 2.90 -3.13
N ARG A 37 -10.56 1.63 -3.25
CA ARG A 37 -10.91 0.78 -2.12
C ARG A 37 -9.79 -0.23 -1.88
N LEU A 38 -9.21 -0.21 -0.68
CA LEU A 38 -8.20 -1.17 -0.26
C LEU A 38 -8.87 -2.36 0.44
N THR A 39 -8.56 -3.56 -0.01
CA THR A 39 -9.06 -4.83 0.54
C THR A 39 -8.05 -5.94 0.33
N THR A 40 -8.44 -7.21 0.48
CA THR A 40 -7.58 -8.35 0.20
C THR A 40 -8.22 -9.31 -0.79
N VAL A 41 -7.43 -9.82 -1.73
CA VAL A 41 -7.77 -10.99 -2.54
C VAL A 41 -7.48 -12.25 -1.73
N LYS A 42 -8.42 -13.19 -1.74
CA LYS A 42 -8.35 -14.42 -0.96
C LYS A 42 -7.11 -15.27 -1.30
N GLU A 43 -6.87 -15.46 -2.58
CA GLU A 43 -5.73 -16.22 -3.08
C GLU A 43 -5.31 -15.74 -4.47
N VAL A 44 -4.00 -15.65 -4.68
CA VAL A 44 -3.38 -15.38 -5.97
C VAL A 44 -2.42 -16.50 -6.30
N ARG A 45 -2.48 -16.99 -7.54
CA ARG A 45 -1.54 -17.99 -8.07
C ARG A 45 -0.80 -17.41 -9.27
N ILE A 46 0.52 -17.55 -9.27
CA ILE A 46 1.38 -17.21 -10.40
C ILE A 46 2.24 -18.45 -10.68
N GLY A 47 1.88 -19.22 -11.69
CA GLY A 47 2.49 -20.53 -11.93
C GLY A 47 2.36 -21.44 -10.70
N PRO A 48 3.44 -22.00 -10.16
CA PRO A 48 3.41 -22.86 -8.99
C PRO A 48 3.29 -22.09 -7.67
N TYR A 49 3.44 -20.77 -7.70
CA TYR A 49 3.50 -19.93 -6.49
C TYR A 49 2.12 -19.49 -6.05
N ARG A 50 1.87 -19.56 -4.74
CA ARG A 50 0.59 -19.23 -4.13
C ARG A 50 0.77 -18.22 -3.01
N PHE A 51 -0.05 -17.17 -3.05
CA PHE A 51 -0.13 -16.13 -2.04
C PHE A 51 -1.57 -16.01 -1.53
N ARG A 52 -1.74 -15.81 -0.24
CA ARG A 52 -3.06 -15.67 0.40
C ARG A 52 -3.22 -14.30 1.02
N ASN A 53 -4.47 -13.82 1.06
CA ASN A 53 -4.85 -12.53 1.62
C ASN A 53 -3.98 -11.40 1.06
N VAL A 54 -3.88 -11.31 -0.26
CA VAL A 54 -3.02 -10.35 -0.92
C VAL A 54 -3.67 -8.97 -0.92
N PRO A 55 -3.03 -7.92 -0.36
CA PRO A 55 -3.56 -6.56 -0.37
C PRO A 55 -3.80 -6.08 -1.80
N THR A 56 -4.99 -5.54 -2.04
CA THR A 56 -5.44 -5.22 -3.38
C THR A 56 -6.22 -3.91 -3.35
N TYR A 57 -5.92 -3.04 -4.29
CA TYR A 57 -6.67 -1.83 -4.52
C TYR A 57 -7.68 -2.06 -5.63
N ILE A 58 -8.90 -1.58 -5.41
CA ILE A 58 -9.98 -1.59 -6.40
C ILE A 58 -10.23 -0.16 -6.80
N PHE A 59 -10.28 0.09 -8.11
CA PHE A 59 -10.52 1.42 -8.66
C PHE A 59 -11.60 1.38 -9.74
N GLU A 60 -12.24 2.52 -9.94
CA GLU A 60 -13.14 2.73 -11.04
C GLU A 60 -12.35 3.26 -12.24
N ASP A 61 -12.33 2.51 -13.33
CA ASP A 61 -11.49 2.83 -14.49
C ASP A 61 -12.17 3.86 -15.40
N ILE A 62 -12.42 5.05 -14.85
CA ILE A 62 -13.03 6.18 -15.59
C ILE A 62 -12.13 6.73 -16.71
N TYR A 63 -10.84 6.43 -16.67
CA TYR A 63 -9.85 6.86 -17.66
C TYR A 63 -9.47 5.79 -18.67
N ASN A 64 -10.15 4.65 -18.64
CA ASN A 64 -9.86 3.50 -19.50
C ASN A 64 -8.38 3.05 -19.47
N ILE A 65 -7.74 3.11 -18.31
CA ILE A 65 -6.35 2.66 -18.11
C ILE A 65 -6.24 1.15 -18.35
N THR A 66 -7.30 0.41 -18.04
CA THR A 66 -7.41 -1.04 -18.24
C THR A 66 -8.46 -1.39 -19.32
N ALA A 67 -8.79 -0.44 -20.19
CA ALA A 67 -9.82 -0.56 -21.24
C ALA A 67 -9.53 -1.59 -22.34
N TYR A 68 -8.39 -2.25 -22.29
CA TYR A 68 -8.20 -3.46 -23.07
C TYR A 68 -9.17 -4.53 -22.56
N PRO A 69 -10.04 -5.09 -23.43
CA PRO A 69 -11.14 -5.97 -23.03
C PRO A 69 -10.71 -7.25 -22.31
N TYR A 70 -9.42 -7.47 -22.13
CA TYR A 70 -8.83 -8.64 -21.45
C TYR A 70 -8.00 -8.27 -20.23
N LEU A 71 -7.92 -7.00 -19.84
CA LEU A 71 -7.18 -6.57 -18.66
C LEU A 71 -8.13 -6.38 -17.48
N ALA A 72 -7.93 -7.19 -16.44
CA ALA A 72 -8.67 -7.10 -15.19
C ALA A 72 -8.02 -6.13 -14.19
N GLY A 73 -6.79 -5.70 -14.46
CA GLY A 73 -6.01 -4.85 -13.58
C GLY A 73 -4.50 -4.96 -13.79
N LEU A 74 -3.74 -4.56 -12.79
CA LEU A 74 -2.28 -4.53 -12.81
C LEU A 74 -1.68 -5.33 -11.66
N VAL A 75 -0.57 -6.02 -11.95
CA VAL A 75 0.27 -6.69 -10.95
C VAL A 75 1.39 -5.74 -10.55
N GLY A 76 1.42 -5.35 -9.29
CA GLY A 76 2.37 -4.38 -8.79
C GLY A 76 3.66 -4.98 -8.24
N ASN A 77 4.63 -4.10 -8.00
CA ASN A 77 5.97 -4.49 -7.60
C ASN A 77 6.05 -5.17 -6.22
N ASP A 78 5.11 -4.94 -5.30
CA ASP A 78 5.14 -5.63 -4.00
C ASP A 78 4.95 -7.15 -4.12
N LEU A 79 4.38 -7.60 -5.23
CA LEU A 79 4.31 -9.01 -5.56
C LEU A 79 5.55 -9.45 -6.38
N LEU A 80 5.91 -8.68 -7.42
CA LEU A 80 7.00 -9.03 -8.34
C LEU A 80 8.39 -8.99 -7.67
N ARG A 81 8.63 -8.08 -6.72
CA ARG A 81 9.91 -7.99 -5.97
C ARG A 81 10.25 -9.24 -5.17
N ARG A 82 9.31 -10.17 -5.01
CA ARG A 82 9.50 -11.46 -4.34
C ARG A 82 10.24 -12.47 -5.20
N PHE A 83 10.49 -12.09 -6.44
CA PHE A 83 11.15 -12.92 -7.46
C PHE A 83 12.29 -12.16 -8.13
N ASN A 84 13.27 -12.90 -8.56
CA ASN A 84 14.15 -12.49 -9.65
C ASN A 84 13.35 -12.71 -10.93
N VAL A 85 13.04 -11.63 -11.63
CA VAL A 85 12.17 -11.63 -12.81
C VAL A 85 13.01 -11.52 -14.07
N THR A 86 12.87 -12.48 -14.99
CA THR A 86 13.48 -12.44 -16.31
C THR A 86 12.39 -12.44 -17.37
N LEU A 87 12.43 -11.47 -18.28
CA LEU A 87 11.49 -11.33 -19.39
C LEU A 87 12.15 -11.77 -20.69
N ASN A 88 11.54 -12.70 -21.41
CA ASN A 88 11.93 -13.10 -22.74
C ASN A 88 10.86 -12.62 -23.73
N TYR A 89 11.06 -11.46 -24.31
CA TYR A 89 10.10 -10.86 -25.26
C TYR A 89 9.94 -11.69 -26.53
N ALA A 90 11.01 -12.28 -27.03
CA ALA A 90 10.97 -13.07 -28.26
C ALA A 90 10.09 -14.32 -28.11
N LYS A 91 10.14 -14.97 -26.94
CA LYS A 91 9.32 -16.14 -26.62
C LYS A 91 8.03 -15.82 -25.89
N ARG A 92 7.80 -14.55 -25.50
CA ARG A 92 6.68 -14.10 -24.70
C ARG A 92 6.58 -14.85 -23.35
N GLU A 93 7.73 -15.06 -22.71
CA GLU A 93 7.83 -15.79 -21.46
C GLU A 93 8.26 -14.88 -20.31
N ILE A 94 7.76 -15.15 -19.12
CA ILE A 94 8.23 -14.59 -17.86
C ILE A 94 8.76 -15.72 -16.99
N HIS A 95 10.00 -15.60 -16.55
CA HIS A 95 10.63 -16.54 -15.62
C HIS A 95 10.70 -15.90 -14.24
N LEU A 96 10.16 -16.59 -13.25
CA LEU A 96 10.08 -16.13 -11.87
C LEU A 96 10.84 -17.09 -10.98
N VAL A 97 11.89 -16.62 -10.32
CA VAL A 97 12.67 -17.38 -9.34
C VAL A 97 12.55 -16.69 -7.99
N PRO A 98 12.01 -17.37 -6.95
CA PRO A 98 11.90 -16.79 -5.62
C PRO A 98 13.24 -16.28 -5.10
N ASN A 99 13.23 -15.10 -4.48
CA ASN A 99 14.40 -14.50 -3.86
C ASN A 99 14.22 -14.38 -2.33
N SER A 100 15.13 -13.68 -1.64
CA SER A 100 15.08 -13.48 -0.19
C SER A 100 13.79 -12.79 0.31
N HIS A 101 13.10 -12.04 -0.54
CA HIS A 101 11.84 -11.37 -0.22
C HIS A 101 10.59 -12.24 -0.43
N TYR A 102 10.73 -13.47 -0.93
CA TYR A 102 9.59 -14.32 -1.27
C TYR A 102 8.62 -14.52 -0.09
N ARG A 103 9.14 -14.67 1.11
CA ARG A 103 8.36 -14.85 2.35
C ARG A 103 8.16 -13.57 3.15
N SER A 104 8.56 -12.41 2.63
CA SER A 104 8.33 -11.14 3.32
C SER A 104 6.82 -10.92 3.55
N PRO A 105 6.39 -10.36 4.69
CA PRO A 105 4.99 -10.02 4.91
C PRO A 105 4.52 -9.02 3.86
N PHE A 106 3.22 -9.02 3.59
CA PHE A 106 2.59 -7.95 2.84
C PHE A 106 2.37 -6.73 3.72
N ASP A 107 2.32 -5.56 3.10
CA ASP A 107 1.88 -4.35 3.77
C ASP A 107 0.35 -4.33 3.82
N TYR A 108 -0.19 -4.47 5.02
CA TYR A 108 -1.64 -4.43 5.28
C TYR A 108 -2.08 -3.04 5.75
N ALA A 109 -1.38 -2.00 5.32
CA ALA A 109 -1.65 -0.61 5.67
C ALA A 109 -1.71 -0.39 7.21
N TYR A 110 -0.68 -0.85 7.89
CA TYR A 110 -0.61 -0.91 9.36
C TYR A 110 -0.80 0.43 10.08
N THR A 111 -0.61 1.52 9.39
CA THR A 111 -0.79 2.85 9.96
C THR A 111 -2.02 3.57 9.42
N GLY A 112 -2.43 3.24 8.21
CA GLY A 112 -3.42 4.00 7.45
C GLY A 112 -2.93 5.38 7.02
N LEU A 113 -1.62 5.61 7.00
CA LEU A 113 -1.01 6.87 6.56
C LEU A 113 -0.44 6.73 5.15
N GLY A 114 -0.84 7.61 4.25
CA GLY A 114 -0.19 7.85 2.96
C GLY A 114 0.99 8.80 3.16
N ILE A 115 2.22 8.27 3.17
CA ILE A 115 3.44 9.07 3.37
C ILE A 115 4.18 9.17 2.05
N TYR A 116 4.46 10.40 1.62
CA TYR A 116 5.12 10.73 0.36
C TYR A 116 6.28 11.70 0.58
N VAL A 117 7.15 11.80 -0.42
CA VAL A 117 8.21 12.82 -0.46
C VAL A 117 7.65 14.04 -1.18
N VAL A 118 7.42 15.10 -0.45
CA VAL A 118 6.95 16.40 -0.98
C VAL A 118 8.03 17.44 -0.68
N GLU A 119 8.57 18.07 -1.72
CA GLU A 119 9.65 19.06 -1.60
C GLU A 119 10.84 18.60 -0.74
N GLY A 120 11.22 17.31 -0.87
CA GLY A 120 12.33 16.70 -0.13
C GLY A 120 12.02 16.36 1.34
N ARG A 121 10.78 16.53 1.79
CA ARG A 121 10.31 16.20 3.14
C ARG A 121 9.32 15.06 3.10
N LEU A 122 9.26 14.27 4.16
CA LEU A 122 8.26 13.21 4.28
C LEU A 122 6.98 13.79 4.86
N GLN A 123 5.94 13.82 4.06
CA GLN A 123 4.65 14.42 4.40
C GLN A 123 3.54 13.39 4.38
N VAL A 124 2.59 13.53 5.30
CA VAL A 124 1.35 12.75 5.33
C VAL A 124 0.37 13.40 4.36
N GLU A 125 0.06 12.72 3.26
CA GLU A 125 -0.87 13.19 2.23
C GLU A 125 -2.26 12.59 2.37
N ASP A 126 -2.35 11.42 3.02
CA ASP A 126 -3.62 10.74 3.25
C ASP A 126 -3.66 10.08 4.63
N VAL A 127 -4.82 10.15 5.27
CA VAL A 127 -5.11 9.49 6.55
C VAL A 127 -6.41 8.72 6.40
N ILE A 128 -6.32 7.40 6.42
CA ILE A 128 -7.48 6.51 6.28
C ILE A 128 -8.36 6.61 7.52
N ALA A 129 -9.64 6.86 7.32
CA ALA A 129 -10.63 6.92 8.40
C ALA A 129 -10.72 5.60 9.18
N GLY A 130 -10.81 5.67 10.51
CA GLY A 130 -10.81 4.52 11.42
C GLY A 130 -9.46 3.79 11.52
N SER A 131 -8.39 4.36 11.00
CA SER A 131 -7.06 3.77 11.06
C SER A 131 -6.29 4.16 12.33
N PRO A 132 -5.25 3.39 12.70
CA PRO A 132 -4.36 3.78 13.80
C PRO A 132 -3.73 5.17 13.65
N GLY A 133 -3.53 5.63 12.42
CA GLY A 133 -3.03 6.99 12.14
C GLY A 133 -4.05 8.07 12.51
N GLU A 134 -5.31 7.88 12.13
CA GLU A 134 -6.38 8.82 12.53
C GLU A 134 -6.58 8.82 14.05
N GLU A 135 -6.64 7.63 14.67
CA GLU A 135 -6.78 7.51 16.13
C GLU A 135 -5.61 8.15 16.90
N ALA A 136 -4.40 8.12 16.33
CA ALA A 136 -3.22 8.79 16.89
C ALA A 136 -3.24 10.31 16.68
N GLY A 137 -4.17 10.84 15.89
CA GLY A 137 -4.36 12.28 15.63
C GLY A 137 -3.50 12.84 14.50
N PHE A 138 -3.03 12.01 13.56
CA PHE A 138 -2.39 12.49 12.34
C PHE A 138 -3.36 13.24 11.45
N LYS A 139 -2.84 14.19 10.69
CA LYS A 139 -3.58 14.98 9.71
C LYS A 139 -2.80 15.08 8.40
N THR A 140 -3.52 15.23 7.31
CA THR A 140 -2.93 15.60 6.03
C THR A 140 -2.15 16.91 6.18
N GLY A 141 -0.96 16.97 5.61
CA GLY A 141 -0.02 18.08 5.73
C GLY A 141 1.00 17.93 6.87
N ASP A 142 0.89 16.92 7.74
CA ASP A 142 1.90 16.66 8.76
C ASP A 142 3.24 16.27 8.14
N ILE A 143 4.31 16.97 8.48
CA ILE A 143 5.67 16.64 8.05
C ILE A 143 6.34 15.78 9.12
N LEU A 144 6.79 14.58 8.76
CA LEU A 144 7.47 13.68 9.69
C LEU A 144 8.88 14.19 9.99
N VAL A 145 9.15 14.48 11.26
CA VAL A 145 10.47 14.89 11.76
C VAL A 145 11.23 13.68 12.29
N SER A 146 10.56 12.81 13.05
CA SER A 146 11.17 11.57 13.54
C SER A 146 10.14 10.46 13.68
N VAL A 147 10.61 9.21 13.55
CA VAL A 147 9.85 7.99 13.84
C VAL A 147 10.64 7.17 14.85
N GLY A 148 10.13 7.05 16.08
CA GLY A 148 10.91 6.56 17.22
C GLY A 148 12.13 7.46 17.44
N ASN A 149 13.30 6.83 17.52
CA ASN A 149 14.59 7.54 17.66
C ASN A 149 15.25 7.86 16.31
N ASN A 150 14.58 7.59 15.21
CA ASN A 150 15.15 7.76 13.86
C ASN A 150 14.74 9.11 13.26
N ILE A 151 15.73 9.88 12.81
CA ILE A 151 15.58 11.22 12.18
C ILE A 151 16.14 11.24 10.75
N SER A 152 16.32 10.08 10.12
CA SER A 152 17.03 9.99 8.83
C SER A 152 16.31 10.61 7.66
N ASN A 153 15.04 11.00 7.80
CA ASN A 153 14.17 11.45 6.71
C ASN A 153 14.14 10.46 5.52
N ASN A 154 14.30 9.17 5.83
CA ASN A 154 14.28 8.10 4.82
C ASN A 154 12.94 7.37 4.86
N ILE A 155 12.20 7.47 3.76
CA ILE A 155 10.85 6.92 3.66
C ILE A 155 10.80 5.39 3.88
N GLN A 156 11.80 4.65 3.37
CA GLN A 156 11.82 3.19 3.53
C GLN A 156 12.10 2.80 4.98
N THR A 157 13.03 3.51 5.63
CA THR A 157 13.33 3.30 7.04
C THR A 157 12.11 3.58 7.92
N TYR A 158 11.42 4.68 7.67
CA TYR A 158 10.21 5.04 8.42
C TYR A 158 9.08 4.03 8.18
N LYS A 159 8.84 3.63 6.93
CA LYS A 159 7.86 2.58 6.62
C LYS A 159 8.17 1.27 7.33
N ASN A 160 9.42 0.85 7.38
CA ASN A 160 9.82 -0.38 8.08
C ASN A 160 9.54 -0.29 9.60
N LEU A 161 9.84 0.85 10.22
CA LEU A 161 9.55 1.07 11.65
C LEU A 161 8.05 1.08 11.94
N LEU A 162 7.25 1.60 11.01
CA LEU A 162 5.80 1.72 11.14
C LEU A 162 5.03 0.43 10.80
N GLN A 163 5.71 -0.59 10.30
CA GLN A 163 5.10 -1.91 10.02
C GLN A 163 5.20 -2.89 11.21
N VAL A 164 5.91 -2.53 12.26
CA VAL A 164 6.04 -3.38 13.46
C VAL A 164 4.76 -3.28 14.28
N THR A 165 3.91 -4.30 14.17
CA THR A 165 2.63 -4.34 14.85
C THR A 165 2.75 -4.52 16.36
N GLY A 166 1.79 -3.94 17.11
CA GLY A 166 1.65 -4.14 18.54
C GLY A 166 2.51 -3.27 19.42
N GLN A 167 3.58 -2.69 18.91
CA GLN A 167 4.41 -1.74 19.65
C GLN A 167 3.94 -0.29 19.42
N ARG A 168 3.96 0.51 20.49
CA ARG A 168 3.71 1.95 20.36
C ARG A 168 4.96 2.63 19.86
N VAL A 169 4.82 3.42 18.81
CA VAL A 169 5.90 4.22 18.22
C VAL A 169 5.58 5.69 18.45
N LYS A 170 6.53 6.40 19.05
CA LYS A 170 6.47 7.85 19.21
C LYS A 170 6.95 8.51 17.92
N ILE A 171 6.15 9.44 17.40
CA ILE A 171 6.43 10.13 16.14
C ILE A 171 6.35 11.63 16.42
N ILE A 172 7.32 12.36 15.92
CA ILE A 172 7.30 13.83 15.97
C ILE A 172 6.97 14.31 14.56
N VAL A 173 5.95 15.12 14.48
CA VAL A 173 5.55 15.80 13.24
C VAL A 173 5.64 17.31 13.40
N ASN A 174 5.91 17.99 12.29
CA ASN A 174 5.72 19.43 12.18
C ASN A 174 4.36 19.67 11.52
N ARG A 175 3.48 20.38 12.23
CA ARG A 175 2.17 20.80 11.75
C ARG A 175 2.08 22.33 11.79
N GLY A 176 2.22 22.95 10.62
CA GLY A 176 2.42 24.40 10.56
C GLY A 176 3.71 24.80 11.26
N ASP A 177 3.63 25.67 12.25
CA ASP A 177 4.79 26.16 13.00
C ASP A 177 5.03 25.41 14.32
N SER A 178 4.36 24.26 14.53
CA SER A 178 4.39 23.57 15.81
C SER A 178 4.90 22.12 15.66
N LEU A 179 5.80 21.72 16.57
CA LEU A 179 6.19 20.32 16.72
C LEU A 179 5.17 19.59 17.61
N ILE A 180 4.56 18.56 17.09
CA ILE A 180 3.58 17.75 17.79
C ILE A 180 4.13 16.35 17.96
N VAL A 181 3.95 15.82 19.17
CA VAL A 181 4.32 14.44 19.51
C VAL A 181 3.07 13.58 19.46
N LEU A 182 3.07 12.61 18.55
CA LEU A 182 2.01 11.63 18.40
C LEU A 182 2.51 10.25 18.82
N THR A 183 1.61 9.41 19.32
CA THR A 183 1.93 8.03 19.66
C THR A 183 1.02 7.11 18.86
N LEU A 184 1.61 6.35 17.96
CA LEU A 184 0.91 5.43 17.07
C LEU A 184 1.18 3.99 17.48
N LYS A 185 0.16 3.16 17.46
CA LYS A 185 0.25 1.70 17.62
C LYS A 185 -0.13 1.04 16.30
N PRO A 186 0.84 0.64 15.45
CA PRO A 186 0.52 0.02 14.18
C PRO A 186 -0.30 -1.25 14.37
N ALA A 187 -1.37 -1.38 13.59
CA ALA A 187 -2.25 -2.54 13.53
C ALA A 187 -2.75 -2.72 12.11
N SER A 188 -2.89 -3.97 11.65
CA SER A 188 -3.46 -4.21 10.32
C SER A 188 -4.89 -3.66 10.25
N ILE A 189 -5.18 -2.88 9.23
CA ILE A 189 -6.53 -2.39 8.93
C ILE A 189 -7.26 -3.27 7.90
N LEU A 190 -6.59 -4.29 7.39
CA LEU A 190 -7.10 -5.28 6.43
C LEU A 190 -7.31 -6.66 7.07
#